data_921bdf0f213e04eb4c037be90242a391
#
_entry.id   921bdf0f213e04eb4c037be90242a391
#
_cell.length_a   1.000
_cell.length_b   1.000
_cell.length_c   1.000
_cell.angle_alpha   90.00
_cell.angle_beta   90.00
_cell.angle_gamma   90.00
#
_symmetry.space_group_name_H-M   'P 1'
#
loop_
_entity.id
_entity.type
_entity.pdbx_description
1 polymer ?
#
loop_
_entity_poly.entity_id
_entity_poly.type
_entity_poly.pdbx_seq_one_letter_code
_entity_poly.pdbx_strand_id
1 'polypeptide(L)'
;ARIKSTVNSNKLYNGSDKMSYLNVEFPGGLRVDARLKNNVIKTDQPVTAGGEGGAPSPFELFLGSIATCAGIYALSFCNGKGISTEGMSISMDIEKNMQTGLISKINMDLKLPEGFPEKYRKAIVNSMELCTVKKHLQTPPQFDITTTTAK
;
A
#
# COMPACT_ATOMS: atom_id res chain seq x y z
N ALA A 1 -2.30 12.07 -42.23
CA ALA A 1 -3.51 12.38 -41.47
C ALA A 1 -3.30 11.95 -40.01
N ARG A 2 -3.18 12.93 -39.09
CA ARG A 2 -3.04 12.70 -37.64
C ARG A 2 -4.43 12.57 -37.06
N ILE A 3 -4.79 11.41 -36.58
CA ILE A 3 -6.00 11.23 -35.75
C ILE A 3 -5.64 11.61 -34.32
N LYS A 4 -6.12 12.78 -33.89
CA LYS A 4 -6.12 13.18 -32.48
C LYS A 4 -7.28 12.47 -31.78
N SER A 5 -7.04 11.45 -30.99
CA SER A 5 -8.03 10.93 -30.06
C SER A 5 -8.07 11.84 -28.83
N THR A 6 -9.00 12.75 -28.82
CA THR A 6 -9.34 13.57 -27.65
C THR A 6 -10.13 12.69 -26.71
N VAL A 7 -9.50 12.12 -25.70
CA VAL A 7 -10.20 11.51 -24.56
C VAL A 7 -10.82 12.64 -23.75
N ASN A 8 -12.14 12.74 -23.87
CA ASN A 8 -12.95 13.75 -23.18
C ASN A 8 -13.07 13.38 -21.69
N SER A 9 -12.23 13.98 -20.86
CA SER A 9 -12.16 13.75 -19.39
C SER A 9 -13.27 14.45 -18.59
N ASN A 10 -14.31 15.00 -19.27
CA ASN A 10 -15.33 15.82 -18.64
C ASN A 10 -16.72 15.17 -18.69
N LYS A 11 -16.85 13.97 -18.14
CA LYS A 11 -18.21 13.47 -17.82
C LYS A 11 -18.13 12.61 -16.59
N LEU A 12 -18.57 13.19 -15.47
CA LEU A 12 -19.19 12.59 -14.30
C LEU A 12 -18.92 13.40 -13.01
N TYR A 13 -19.38 14.67 -12.99
CA TYR A 13 -19.62 15.33 -11.71
C TYR A 13 -21.02 15.94 -11.77
N ASN A 14 -22.02 15.17 -11.35
CA ASN A 14 -23.32 15.72 -10.96
C ASN A 14 -23.24 16.20 -9.50
N GLY A 15 -23.53 17.47 -9.30
CA GLY A 15 -23.36 18.19 -8.04
C GLY A 15 -24.38 17.76 -6.99
N SER A 16 -24.04 16.77 -6.20
CA SER A 16 -24.53 16.47 -4.85
C SER A 16 -23.70 15.36 -4.16
N ASP A 17 -22.64 14.84 -4.81
CA ASP A 17 -21.85 13.75 -4.26
C ASP A 17 -20.77 14.29 -3.33
N LYS A 18 -20.89 13.93 -2.06
CA LYS A 18 -19.81 14.02 -1.08
C LYS A 18 -18.57 13.39 -1.71
N MET A 19 -17.54 14.19 -2.00
CA MET A 19 -16.35 13.76 -2.74
C MET A 19 -15.70 12.57 -2.03
N SER A 20 -15.82 11.37 -2.61
CA SER A 20 -15.24 10.16 -2.08
C SER A 20 -13.72 10.27 -2.07
N TYR A 21 -13.08 9.83 -0.98
CA TYR A 21 -11.62 9.78 -0.89
C TYR A 21 -11.02 8.80 -1.91
N LEU A 22 -11.73 7.69 -2.18
CA LEU A 22 -11.35 6.62 -3.08
C LEU A 22 -12.61 6.02 -3.73
N ASN A 23 -12.53 5.66 -5.00
CA ASN A 23 -13.58 4.92 -5.70
C ASN A 23 -13.02 3.58 -6.17
N VAL A 24 -13.86 2.55 -6.17
CA VAL A 24 -13.49 1.21 -6.62
C VAL A 24 -14.27 0.87 -7.89
N GLU A 25 -13.60 0.28 -8.86
CA GLU A 25 -14.11 -0.12 -10.16
C GLU A 25 -13.93 -1.63 -10.34
N PHE A 26 -14.80 -2.26 -11.13
CA PHE A 26 -14.81 -3.69 -11.42
C PHE A 26 -14.57 -3.90 -12.92
N PRO A 27 -13.30 -3.97 -13.38
CA PRO A 27 -13.00 -4.01 -14.81
C PRO A 27 -13.26 -5.38 -15.48
N GLY A 28 -13.62 -6.39 -14.70
CA GLY A 28 -13.93 -7.75 -15.15
C GLY A 28 -12.99 -8.81 -14.59
N GLY A 29 -13.37 -10.09 -14.73
CA GLY A 29 -12.68 -11.21 -14.07
C GLY A 29 -12.72 -11.06 -12.55
N LEU A 30 -11.61 -11.31 -11.87
CA LEU A 30 -11.44 -11.08 -10.44
C LEU A 30 -10.63 -9.82 -10.13
N ARG A 31 -10.61 -8.85 -11.04
CA ARG A 31 -9.94 -7.57 -10.87
C ARG A 31 -10.86 -6.57 -10.17
N VAL A 32 -10.27 -5.84 -9.24
CA VAL A 32 -10.95 -4.78 -8.50
C VAL A 32 -9.95 -3.61 -8.38
N ASP A 33 -10.15 -2.57 -9.17
CA ASP A 33 -9.22 -1.45 -9.26
C ASP A 33 -9.67 -0.29 -8.35
N ALA A 34 -8.73 0.34 -7.66
CA ALA A 34 -9.01 1.50 -6.83
C ALA A 34 -8.47 2.78 -7.46
N ARG A 35 -9.34 3.76 -7.64
CA ARG A 35 -9.00 5.08 -8.14
C ARG A 35 -8.82 6.05 -6.97
N LEU A 36 -7.59 6.53 -6.80
CA LEU A 36 -7.21 7.47 -5.76
C LEU A 36 -6.65 8.74 -6.41
N LYS A 37 -7.41 9.83 -6.45
CA LYS A 37 -7.05 11.06 -7.16
C LYS A 37 -6.66 10.77 -8.62
N ASN A 38 -5.42 11.02 -9.01
CA ASN A 38 -4.89 10.80 -10.35
C ASN A 38 -4.23 9.42 -10.55
N ASN A 39 -4.22 8.58 -9.52
CA ASN A 39 -3.59 7.26 -9.54
C ASN A 39 -4.64 6.15 -9.61
N VAL A 40 -4.30 5.07 -10.30
CA VAL A 40 -5.08 3.83 -10.29
C VAL A 40 -4.23 2.73 -9.68
N ILE A 41 -4.73 2.13 -8.61
CA ILE A 41 -4.15 0.95 -7.97
C ILE A 41 -4.89 -0.25 -8.56
N LYS A 42 -4.22 -0.98 -9.44
CA LYS A 42 -4.76 -2.20 -10.04
C LYS A 42 -4.60 -3.36 -9.07
N THR A 43 -5.64 -4.20 -8.95
CA THR A 43 -5.56 -5.45 -8.20
C THR A 43 -6.16 -6.61 -9.00
N ASP A 44 -5.65 -7.81 -8.74
CA ASP A 44 -6.17 -9.05 -9.27
C ASP A 44 -6.05 -10.14 -8.20
N GLN A 45 -6.68 -11.28 -8.42
CA GLN A 45 -6.44 -12.46 -7.59
C GLN A 45 -5.33 -13.32 -8.22
N PRO A 46 -4.58 -14.08 -7.41
CA PRO A 46 -3.60 -15.01 -7.94
C PRO A 46 -4.29 -16.14 -8.73
N VAL A 47 -3.58 -16.75 -9.67
CA VAL A 47 -4.10 -17.86 -10.49
C VAL A 47 -4.66 -18.98 -9.63
N THR A 48 -4.02 -19.29 -8.50
CA THR A 48 -4.47 -20.30 -7.53
C THR A 48 -5.83 -19.97 -6.86
N ALA A 49 -6.24 -18.69 -6.91
CA ALA A 49 -7.54 -18.23 -6.42
C ALA A 49 -8.51 -17.87 -7.56
N GLY A 50 -8.20 -18.29 -8.81
CA GLY A 50 -9.07 -18.11 -9.98
C GLY A 50 -8.90 -16.79 -10.72
N GLY A 51 -7.94 -15.95 -10.35
CA GLY A 51 -7.58 -14.73 -11.08
C GLY A 51 -6.58 -15.00 -12.20
N GLU A 52 -6.13 -13.95 -12.86
CA GLU A 52 -5.10 -14.00 -13.92
C GLU A 52 -3.69 -13.70 -13.36
N GLY A 53 -3.60 -13.20 -12.11
CA GLY A 53 -2.33 -12.79 -11.51
C GLY A 53 -1.70 -11.57 -12.20
N GLY A 54 -2.52 -10.76 -12.89
CA GLY A 54 -2.06 -9.62 -13.68
C GLY A 54 -1.65 -8.39 -12.85
N ALA A 55 -1.94 -8.41 -11.54
CA ALA A 55 -1.59 -7.37 -10.59
C ALA A 55 -1.52 -7.96 -9.16
N PRO A 56 -0.90 -7.26 -8.20
CA PRO A 56 -0.92 -7.69 -6.81
C PRO A 56 -2.35 -7.84 -6.28
N SER A 57 -2.57 -8.82 -5.43
CA SER A 57 -3.84 -8.95 -4.71
C SER A 57 -4.00 -7.80 -3.69
N PRO A 58 -5.24 -7.46 -3.29
CA PRO A 58 -5.47 -6.46 -2.25
C PRO A 58 -4.69 -6.74 -0.96
N PHE A 59 -4.52 -8.01 -0.61
CA PHE A 59 -3.79 -8.40 0.59
C PHE A 59 -2.27 -8.21 0.45
N GLU A 60 -1.70 -8.45 -0.73
CA GLU A 60 -0.30 -8.13 -1.01
C GLU A 60 -0.04 -6.63 -0.96
N LEU A 61 -0.99 -5.81 -1.45
CA LEU A 61 -0.91 -4.35 -1.29
C LEU A 61 -0.96 -3.92 0.18
N PHE A 62 -1.76 -4.58 1.00
CA PHE A 62 -1.79 -4.35 2.46
C PHE A 62 -0.41 -4.61 3.08
N LEU A 63 0.23 -5.75 2.79
CA LEU A 63 1.58 -6.06 3.26
C LEU A 63 2.60 -5.06 2.70
N GLY A 64 2.51 -4.75 1.41
CA GLY A 64 3.36 -3.75 0.76
C GLY A 64 3.24 -2.37 1.41
N SER A 65 2.02 -1.97 1.82
CA SER A 65 1.79 -0.68 2.49
C SER A 65 2.48 -0.60 3.85
N ILE A 66 2.54 -1.71 4.60
CA ILE A 66 3.25 -1.76 5.88
C ILE A 66 4.75 -1.57 5.66
N ALA A 67 5.35 -2.33 4.72
CA ALA A 67 6.79 -2.26 4.44
C ALA A 67 7.20 -0.90 3.89
N THR A 68 6.47 -0.37 2.90
CA THR A 68 6.79 0.93 2.29
C THR A 68 6.56 2.09 3.24
N CYS A 69 5.55 2.02 4.11
CA CYS A 69 5.35 3.04 5.14
C CYS A 69 6.48 3.03 6.18
N ALA A 70 6.96 1.86 6.62
CA ALA A 70 8.13 1.77 7.48
C ALA A 70 9.39 2.30 6.74
N GLY A 71 9.52 1.97 5.45
CA GLY A 71 10.62 2.40 4.59
C GLY A 71 10.74 3.91 4.44
N ILE A 72 9.62 4.63 4.31
CA ILE A 72 9.68 6.10 4.20
C ILE A 72 10.23 6.75 5.48
N TYR A 73 9.99 6.17 6.66
CA TYR A 73 10.56 6.66 7.91
C TYR A 73 12.07 6.38 7.98
N ALA A 74 12.53 5.20 7.53
CA ALA A 74 13.96 4.91 7.43
C ALA A 74 14.67 5.84 6.44
N LEU A 75 14.07 6.08 5.26
CA LEU A 75 14.55 7.01 4.25
C LEU A 75 14.65 8.43 4.82
N SER A 76 13.60 8.91 5.48
CA SER A 76 13.56 10.26 6.07
C SER A 76 14.62 10.42 7.15
N PHE A 77 14.87 9.37 7.95
CA PHE A 77 15.94 9.36 8.94
C PHE A 77 17.31 9.53 8.28
N CYS A 78 17.60 8.74 7.24
CA CYS A 78 18.87 8.84 6.50
C CYS A 78 19.05 10.21 5.88
N ASN A 79 18.03 10.73 5.20
CA ASN A 79 18.06 12.05 4.59
C ASN A 79 18.35 13.16 5.63
N GLY A 80 17.69 13.11 6.80
CA GLY A 80 17.90 14.06 7.88
C GLY A 80 19.29 14.00 8.54
N LYS A 81 20.04 12.91 8.30
CA LYS A 81 21.41 12.71 8.79
C LYS A 81 22.48 12.79 7.70
N GLY A 82 22.09 13.03 6.45
CA GLY A 82 23.01 13.01 5.31
C GLY A 82 23.65 11.64 5.06
N ILE A 83 22.94 10.55 5.37
CA ILE A 83 23.41 9.17 5.17
C ILE A 83 22.90 8.67 3.83
N SER A 84 23.78 8.11 3.01
CA SER A 84 23.39 7.45 1.76
C SER A 84 22.47 6.25 2.03
N THR A 85 21.49 6.06 1.16
CA THR A 85 20.61 4.88 1.18
C THR A 85 20.97 3.84 0.13
N GLU A 86 22.10 4.00 -0.54
CA GLU A 86 22.60 3.07 -1.55
C GLU A 86 22.82 1.68 -0.93
N GLY A 87 22.21 0.66 -1.53
CA GLY A 87 22.23 -0.71 -1.01
C GLY A 87 21.33 -0.98 0.21
N MET A 88 20.58 0.02 0.69
CA MET A 88 19.58 -0.17 1.74
C MET A 88 18.35 -0.90 1.19
N SER A 89 17.83 -1.87 1.94
CA SER A 89 16.61 -2.59 1.59
C SER A 89 15.86 -3.06 2.82
N ILE A 90 14.57 -3.34 2.66
CA ILE A 90 13.74 -3.96 3.69
C ILE A 90 13.22 -5.28 3.13
N SER A 91 13.43 -6.38 3.86
CA SER A 91 12.73 -7.64 3.65
C SER A 91 11.64 -7.81 4.70
N MET A 92 10.57 -8.53 4.34
CA MET A 92 9.44 -8.82 5.22
C MET A 92 9.09 -10.28 5.13
N ASP A 93 8.97 -10.93 6.29
CA ASP A 93 8.45 -12.27 6.46
C ASP A 93 7.21 -12.26 7.37
N ILE A 94 6.32 -13.21 7.15
CA ILE A 94 5.07 -13.33 7.91
C ILE A 94 4.97 -14.70 8.57
N GLU A 95 4.48 -14.73 9.79
CA GLU A 95 4.07 -15.96 10.49
C GLU A 95 2.53 -15.99 10.56
N LYS A 96 1.93 -17.15 10.25
CA LYS A 96 0.48 -17.33 10.28
C LYS A 96 0.09 -18.21 11.46
N ASN A 97 -0.99 -17.85 12.11
CA ASN A 97 -1.65 -18.73 13.05
C ASN A 97 -2.33 -19.87 12.28
N MET A 98 -1.95 -21.11 12.53
CA MET A 98 -2.44 -22.29 11.79
C MET A 98 -3.93 -22.59 12.04
N GLN A 99 -4.48 -22.13 13.15
CA GLN A 99 -5.90 -22.35 13.47
C GLN A 99 -6.81 -21.32 12.81
N THR A 100 -6.39 -20.06 12.74
CA THR A 100 -7.21 -18.97 12.21
C THR A 100 -6.86 -18.59 10.78
N GLY A 101 -5.68 -18.99 10.28
CA GLY A 101 -5.13 -18.56 8.99
C GLY A 101 -4.66 -17.09 8.95
N LEU A 102 -4.84 -16.35 10.04
CA LEU A 102 -4.45 -14.94 10.11
C LEU A 102 -2.95 -14.80 10.38
N ILE A 103 -2.39 -13.66 9.95
CA ILE A 103 -1.01 -13.31 10.30
C ILE A 103 -0.93 -13.03 11.81
N SER A 104 -0.06 -13.76 12.49
CA SER A 104 0.22 -13.59 13.92
C SER A 104 1.43 -12.72 14.17
N LYS A 105 2.37 -12.66 13.20
CA LYS A 105 3.57 -11.83 13.32
C LYS A 105 4.09 -11.38 11.95
N ILE A 106 4.59 -10.17 11.91
CA ILE A 106 5.30 -9.60 10.76
C ILE A 106 6.72 -9.28 11.23
N ASN A 107 7.70 -9.90 10.60
CA ASN A 107 9.11 -9.64 10.80
C ASN A 107 9.63 -8.77 9.66
N MET A 108 10.27 -7.66 9.97
CA MET A 108 10.94 -6.81 8.97
C MET A 108 12.42 -6.71 9.32
N ASP A 109 13.27 -6.96 8.33
CA ASP A 109 14.71 -6.77 8.44
C ASP A 109 15.14 -5.61 7.56
N LEU A 110 15.80 -4.62 8.16
CA LEU A 110 16.38 -3.47 7.47
C LEU A 110 17.86 -3.74 7.21
N LYS A 111 18.18 -4.08 5.96
CA LYS A 111 19.56 -4.09 5.49
C LYS A 111 20.06 -2.66 5.38
N LEU A 112 21.07 -2.32 6.16
CA LEU A 112 21.70 -1.00 6.17
C LEU A 112 22.75 -0.88 5.07
N PRO A 113 22.99 0.34 4.53
CA PRO A 113 24.05 0.56 3.57
C PRO A 113 25.43 0.36 4.20
N GLU A 114 26.43 0.12 3.34
CA GLU A 114 27.82 0.03 3.78
C GLU A 114 28.26 1.32 4.48
N GLY A 115 29.03 1.19 5.56
CA GLY A 115 29.49 2.33 6.34
C GLY A 115 28.40 3.04 7.18
N PHE A 116 27.22 2.46 7.32
CA PHE A 116 26.18 3.06 8.17
C PHE A 116 26.67 3.22 9.62
N PRO A 117 26.58 4.43 10.22
CA PRO A 117 27.12 4.70 11.56
C PRO A 117 26.44 3.87 12.64
N GLU A 118 27.22 3.08 13.38
CA GLU A 118 26.72 2.16 14.42
C GLU A 118 25.82 2.87 15.46
N LYS A 119 26.19 4.08 15.86
CA LYS A 119 25.41 4.90 16.81
C LYS A 119 23.96 5.17 16.39
N TYR A 120 23.63 5.03 15.12
CA TYR A 120 22.31 5.32 14.57
C TYR A 120 21.44 4.07 14.33
N ARG A 121 21.98 2.84 14.49
CA ARG A 121 21.22 1.60 14.24
C ARG A 121 19.91 1.53 15.02
N LYS A 122 19.97 1.79 16.33
CA LYS A 122 18.76 1.80 17.17
C LYS A 122 17.81 2.94 16.79
N ALA A 123 18.34 4.11 16.45
CA ALA A 123 17.53 5.28 16.12
C ALA A 123 16.76 5.11 14.81
N ILE A 124 17.36 4.51 13.78
CA ILE A 124 16.67 4.25 12.52
C ILE A 124 15.55 3.21 12.70
N VAL A 125 15.76 2.14 13.47
CA VAL A 125 14.71 1.17 13.80
C VAL A 125 13.56 1.85 14.57
N ASN A 126 13.88 2.69 15.55
CA ASN A 126 12.87 3.46 16.28
C ASN A 126 12.08 4.41 15.36
N SER A 127 12.71 4.96 14.32
CA SER A 127 11.99 5.78 13.34
C SER A 127 10.96 4.97 12.54
N MET A 128 11.27 3.74 12.16
CA MET A 128 10.35 2.84 11.45
C MET A 128 9.13 2.46 12.30
N GLU A 129 9.28 2.42 13.65
CA GLU A 129 8.18 2.19 14.58
C GLU A 129 7.10 3.29 14.53
N LEU A 130 7.42 4.47 14.01
CA LEU A 130 6.46 5.55 13.83
C LEU A 130 5.52 5.37 12.63
N CYS A 131 5.65 4.27 11.90
CA CYS A 131 4.86 3.94 10.71
C CYS A 131 3.36 4.16 10.96
N THR A 132 2.75 5.03 10.14
CA THR A 132 1.33 5.39 10.26
C THR A 132 0.41 4.20 10.01
N VAL A 133 0.75 3.32 9.06
CA VAL A 133 -0.01 2.08 8.81
C VAL A 133 0.01 1.19 10.05
N LYS A 134 1.19 0.99 10.67
CA LYS A 134 1.32 0.21 11.90
C LYS A 134 0.47 0.78 13.04
N LYS A 135 0.44 2.11 13.22
CA LYS A 135 -0.41 2.76 14.23
C LYS A 135 -1.89 2.45 14.01
N HIS A 136 -2.36 2.45 12.75
CA HIS A 136 -3.75 2.11 12.44
C HIS A 136 -4.08 0.62 12.65
N LEU A 137 -3.09 -0.27 12.59
CA LEU A 137 -3.27 -1.67 12.96
C LEU A 137 -3.35 -1.87 14.49
N GLN A 138 -2.64 -1.06 15.26
CA GLN A 138 -2.67 -1.09 16.71
C GLN A 138 -3.93 -0.44 17.30
N THR A 139 -4.48 0.54 16.58
CA THR A 139 -5.74 1.22 16.93
C THR A 139 -6.62 1.25 15.68
N PRO A 140 -7.28 0.11 15.35
CA PRO A 140 -8.00 -0.03 14.11
C PRO A 140 -9.23 0.88 14.04
N PRO A 141 -9.57 1.41 12.86
CA PRO A 141 -10.78 2.18 12.66
C PRO A 141 -12.03 1.28 12.74
N GLN A 142 -13.17 1.87 13.00
CA GLN A 142 -14.47 1.23 12.83
C GLN A 142 -14.87 1.24 11.36
N PHE A 143 -15.68 0.25 10.96
CA PHE A 143 -16.19 0.10 9.60
C PHE A 143 -17.71 0.16 9.59
N ASP A 144 -18.27 1.10 8.80
CA ASP A 144 -19.68 1.15 8.47
C ASP A 144 -19.84 0.85 6.98
N ILE A 145 -20.62 -0.18 6.65
CA ILE A 145 -20.86 -0.60 5.26
C ILE A 145 -22.35 -0.42 4.96
N THR A 146 -22.65 0.39 3.95
CA THR A 146 -24.01 0.67 3.50
C THR A 146 -24.16 0.37 2.01
N THR A 147 -25.40 0.25 1.54
CA THR A 147 -25.74 0.08 0.14
C THR A 147 -26.59 1.21 -0.38
N THR A 148 -26.40 1.58 -1.65
CA THR A 148 -27.29 2.49 -2.38
C THR A 148 -27.59 1.89 -3.73
N THR A 149 -28.75 2.18 -4.31
CA THR A 149 -29.12 1.75 -5.66
C THR A 149 -28.83 2.86 -6.65
N ALA A 150 -28.18 2.52 -7.77
CA ALA A 150 -28.05 3.44 -8.89
C ALA A 150 -29.44 3.82 -9.41
N LYS A 151 -29.66 5.11 -9.65
CA LYS A 151 -30.90 5.60 -10.29
C LYS A 151 -30.78 5.55 -11.79
#